data_91c3ecf1ee4f92fb7ce1a9eef360b2a1
#
_entry.id   91c3ecf1ee4f92fb7ce1a9eef360b2a1
#
_cell.length_a   1.000
_cell.length_b   1.000
_cell.length_c   1.000
_cell.angle_alpha   90.00
_cell.angle_beta   90.00
_cell.angle_gamma   90.00
#
_symmetry.space_group_name_H-M   'P 1'
#
loop_
_entity.id
_entity.type
_entity.pdbx_description
1 polymer ?
#
loop_
_entity_poly.entity_id
_entity_poly.type
_entity_poly.pdbx_seq_one_letter_code
_entity_poly.pdbx_strand_id
1 'polypeptide(L)'
;MKLLFYFFCSFLIFTSGIKSLSKAYSSENKSLNIGLIIPLSGEYEEIGKSVLKSIRMGLNKINNKNIKIFPRDNKADPEETVASAKELQEMGIKIIIGPIFHENLLSLGKMNNLTFLALTNKTNNIPKNVISFGVNAESQLNRIIEFLKKEKLHKTIFLIPKSDFKNEIKNVLNKSNYTFWKIYDYDIDPINLTKQIQQITRYSERKNDLKRRIKILENSDLQIHKQELKELEKMDTIGGVDFDSVIIADFDESLKTVTTSFL
;
A
#
# COMPACT_ATOMS: atom_id res chain seq x y z
N MET A 1 60.05 58.99 5.02
CA MET A 1 59.19 58.73 6.21
C MET A 1 57.67 58.62 5.86
N LYS A 2 57.12 59.43 4.98
CA LYS A 2 55.69 59.36 4.59
C LYS A 2 55.29 58.06 3.84
N LEU A 3 56.18 57.52 2.99
CA LEU A 3 55.92 56.32 2.19
C LEU A 3 55.84 55.05 3.03
N LEU A 4 56.63 54.97 4.10
CA LEU A 4 56.62 53.81 5.04
C LEU A 4 55.34 53.77 5.87
N PHE A 5 54.75 54.93 6.17
CA PHE A 5 53.50 55.02 6.92
C PHE A 5 52.30 54.55 6.14
N TYR A 6 52.24 54.82 4.83
CA TYR A 6 51.14 54.29 3.97
C TYR A 6 51.24 52.78 3.79
N PHE A 7 52.43 52.23 3.73
CA PHE A 7 52.61 50.77 3.65
C PHE A 7 52.20 50.06 4.93
N PHE A 8 52.42 50.66 6.06
CA PHE A 8 52.03 50.11 7.37
C PHE A 8 50.54 50.21 7.61
N CYS A 9 49.87 51.28 7.19
CA CYS A 9 48.41 51.42 7.25
C CYS A 9 47.71 50.49 6.27
N SER A 10 48.25 50.24 5.07
CA SER A 10 47.72 49.29 4.11
C SER A 10 47.80 47.84 4.63
N PHE A 11 48.89 47.50 5.33
CA PHE A 11 49.05 46.17 5.91
C PHE A 11 48.11 45.92 7.09
N LEU A 12 47.80 46.93 7.89
CA LEU A 12 46.82 46.83 9.00
C LEU A 12 45.37 46.66 8.53
N ILE A 13 45.01 47.23 7.39
CA ILE A 13 43.68 47.06 6.80
C ILE A 13 43.49 45.66 6.20
N PHE A 14 44.60 45.06 5.67
CA PHE A 14 44.55 43.71 5.10
C PHE A 14 44.41 42.60 6.18
N THR A 15 44.97 42.84 7.40
CA THR A 15 44.88 41.85 8.51
C THR A 15 43.55 41.90 9.23
N SER A 16 42.78 43.00 9.16
CA SER A 16 41.43 43.09 9.75
C SER A 16 40.32 42.46 8.90
N GLY A 17 40.58 42.30 7.59
CA GLY A 17 39.62 41.64 6.65
C GLY A 17 39.58 40.13 6.73
N ILE A 18 40.59 39.48 7.33
CA ILE A 18 40.66 38.00 7.37
C ILE A 18 39.94 37.36 8.56
N LYS A 19 39.55 38.14 9.55
CA LYS A 19 38.84 37.63 10.74
C LYS A 19 37.32 37.41 10.56
N SER A 20 36.76 37.77 9.42
CA SER A 20 35.30 37.58 9.17
C SER A 20 34.93 36.36 8.32
N LEU A 21 35.92 35.54 7.92
CA LEU A 21 35.70 34.38 7.01
C LEU A 21 35.75 33.03 7.72
N SER A 22 35.78 32.99 9.06
CA SER A 22 35.72 31.72 9.80
C SER A 22 34.49 31.64 10.67
N LYS A 23 33.31 32.12 10.20
CA LYS A 23 32.07 31.48 10.54
C LYS A 23 32.03 30.17 9.75
N ALA A 24 32.89 29.23 10.16
CA ALA A 24 32.73 27.86 9.78
C ALA A 24 31.24 27.51 9.95
N TYR A 25 30.62 27.01 8.91
CA TYR A 25 29.40 26.25 8.99
C TYR A 25 29.67 25.12 10.00
N SER A 26 29.52 25.41 11.27
CA SER A 26 29.21 24.43 12.27
C SER A 26 27.84 23.92 11.82
N SER A 27 27.81 22.89 11.04
CA SER A 27 26.65 22.02 10.92
C SER A 27 26.38 21.61 12.37
N GLU A 28 25.55 22.40 13.07
CA GLU A 28 24.91 21.89 14.26
C GLU A 28 24.33 20.56 13.87
N ASN A 29 24.88 19.49 14.42
CA ASN A 29 24.33 18.14 14.32
C ASN A 29 22.98 18.16 15.01
N LYS A 30 21.97 18.84 14.39
CA LYS A 30 20.60 18.90 14.89
C LYS A 30 20.06 17.50 14.93
N SER A 31 19.86 17.00 16.15
CA SER A 31 19.17 15.73 16.30
C SER A 31 17.76 15.85 15.72
N LEU A 32 17.40 14.91 14.87
CA LEU A 32 16.05 14.77 14.36
C LEU A 32 15.23 13.97 15.38
N ASN A 33 14.40 14.67 16.13
CA ASN A 33 13.49 14.05 17.09
C ASN A 33 12.16 13.75 16.42
N ILE A 34 11.74 12.49 16.42
CA ILE A 34 10.50 11.99 15.82
C ILE A 34 9.66 11.35 16.91
N GLY A 35 8.41 11.76 17.02
CA GLY A 35 7.42 11.09 17.87
C GLY A 35 6.95 9.79 17.26
N LEU A 36 6.52 8.86 18.09
CA LEU A 36 5.91 7.61 17.67
C LEU A 36 4.68 7.36 18.53
N ILE A 37 3.49 7.42 17.95
CA ILE A 37 2.22 7.17 18.64
C ILE A 37 1.62 5.86 18.12
N ILE A 38 1.63 4.84 18.97
CA ILE A 38 1.17 3.47 18.66
C ILE A 38 0.59 2.82 19.90
N PRO A 39 -0.27 1.81 19.79
CA PRO A 39 -0.77 1.06 20.95
C PRO A 39 0.34 0.15 21.49
N LEU A 40 0.87 0.47 22.67
CA LEU A 40 1.88 -0.34 23.35
C LEU A 40 1.30 -1.16 24.51
N SER A 41 0.00 -1.00 24.77
CA SER A 41 -0.80 -1.78 25.71
C SER A 41 -2.22 -2.01 25.19
N GLY A 42 -2.99 -2.90 25.84
CA GLY A 42 -4.37 -3.22 25.45
C GLY A 42 -4.49 -4.23 24.32
N GLU A 43 -5.65 -4.27 23.70
CA GLU A 43 -6.02 -5.26 22.66
C GLU A 43 -5.05 -5.28 21.46
N TYR A 44 -4.53 -4.12 21.07
CA TYR A 44 -3.68 -3.97 19.88
C TYR A 44 -2.18 -3.88 20.19
N GLU A 45 -1.77 -4.26 21.40
CA GLU A 45 -0.38 -4.18 21.88
C GLU A 45 0.60 -4.88 20.93
N GLU A 46 0.26 -6.06 20.43
CA GLU A 46 1.13 -6.84 19.55
C GLU A 46 1.42 -6.12 18.22
N ILE A 47 0.41 -5.41 17.68
CA ILE A 47 0.61 -4.60 16.48
C ILE A 47 1.56 -3.44 16.77
N GLY A 48 1.37 -2.74 17.87
CA GLY A 48 2.24 -1.64 18.28
C GLY A 48 3.67 -2.09 18.54
N LYS A 49 3.88 -3.19 19.23
CA LYS A 49 5.20 -3.81 19.44
C LYS A 49 5.89 -4.18 18.13
N SER A 50 5.14 -4.71 17.17
CA SER A 50 5.66 -5.07 15.84
C SER A 50 6.14 -3.83 15.08
N VAL A 51 5.36 -2.73 15.11
CA VAL A 51 5.74 -1.45 14.52
C VAL A 51 7.00 -0.89 15.21
N LEU A 52 7.06 -0.89 16.54
CA LEU A 52 8.22 -0.42 17.29
C LEU A 52 9.48 -1.22 16.94
N LYS A 53 9.37 -2.55 16.83
CA LYS A 53 10.47 -3.42 16.41
C LYS A 53 10.94 -3.08 14.99
N SER A 54 10.01 -2.87 14.06
CA SER A 54 10.33 -2.51 12.67
C SER A 54 11.06 -1.17 12.57
N ILE A 55 10.63 -0.16 13.35
CA ILE A 55 11.30 1.15 13.42
C ILE A 55 12.72 0.99 13.97
N ARG A 56 12.92 0.21 15.05
CA ARG A 56 14.26 -0.07 15.60
C ARG A 56 15.18 -0.75 14.59
N MET A 57 14.65 -1.70 13.83
CA MET A 57 15.40 -2.36 12.75
C MET A 57 15.79 -1.35 11.65
N GLY A 58 14.87 -0.47 11.26
CA GLY A 58 15.12 0.60 10.30
C GLY A 58 16.21 1.56 10.79
N LEU A 59 16.15 2.01 12.04
CA LEU A 59 17.16 2.89 12.65
C LEU A 59 18.55 2.23 12.69
N ASN A 60 18.62 0.96 13.04
CA ASN A 60 19.87 0.22 13.05
C ASN A 60 20.47 0.13 11.63
N LYS A 61 19.63 -0.06 10.59
CA LYS A 61 20.07 -0.08 9.18
C LYS A 61 20.56 1.28 8.71
N ILE A 62 19.86 2.36 9.11
CA ILE A 62 20.25 3.76 8.77
C ILE A 62 21.54 4.15 9.48
N ASN A 63 21.78 3.62 10.68
CA ASN A 63 22.96 3.86 11.53
C ASN A 63 23.27 5.37 11.75
N ASN A 64 22.24 6.20 11.88
CA ASN A 64 22.38 7.63 12.15
C ASN A 64 21.99 7.96 13.60
N LYS A 65 22.99 8.24 14.43
CA LYS A 65 22.81 8.55 15.86
C LYS A 65 22.07 9.86 16.12
N ASN A 66 21.90 10.71 15.11
CA ASN A 66 21.16 11.97 15.24
C ASN A 66 19.65 11.79 15.12
N ILE A 67 19.15 10.61 14.75
CA ILE A 67 17.72 10.33 14.71
C ILE A 67 17.31 9.69 16.04
N LYS A 68 16.38 10.33 16.72
CA LYS A 68 15.83 9.84 18.01
C LYS A 68 14.33 9.65 17.91
N ILE A 69 13.84 8.49 18.37
CA ILE A 69 12.41 8.17 18.40
C ILE A 69 11.89 8.26 19.83
N PHE A 70 10.74 8.91 19.99
CA PHE A 70 10.06 9.13 21.26
C PHE A 70 8.70 8.41 21.24
N PRO A 71 8.64 7.15 21.72
CA PRO A 71 7.40 6.37 21.72
C PRO A 71 6.42 6.86 22.78
N ARG A 72 5.12 6.82 22.43
CA ARG A 72 3.98 7.04 23.31
C ARG A 72 2.94 5.96 23.06
N ASP A 73 2.37 5.49 24.14
CA ASP A 73 1.27 4.53 24.11
C ASP A 73 -0.05 5.29 23.99
N ASN A 74 -0.79 5.05 22.91
CA ASN A 74 -2.13 5.61 22.74
C ASN A 74 -3.25 4.60 22.99
N LYS A 75 -2.93 3.37 23.39
CA LYS A 75 -3.92 2.28 23.67
C LYS A 75 -4.96 2.08 22.55
N ALA A 76 -4.66 2.54 21.32
CA ALA A 76 -5.60 2.65 20.20
C ALA A 76 -6.82 3.57 20.46
N ASP A 77 -6.73 4.46 21.46
CA ASP A 77 -7.78 5.37 21.88
C ASP A 77 -7.57 6.78 21.30
N PRO A 78 -8.63 7.46 20.77
CA PRO A 78 -8.52 8.81 20.20
C PRO A 78 -8.11 9.88 21.21
N GLU A 79 -8.57 9.83 22.47
CA GLU A 79 -8.25 10.83 23.48
C GLU A 79 -6.81 10.68 23.96
N GLU A 80 -6.36 9.45 24.20
CA GLU A 80 -4.96 9.12 24.52
C GLU A 80 -4.02 9.50 23.35
N THR A 81 -4.50 9.37 22.12
CA THR A 81 -3.75 9.81 20.93
C THR A 81 -3.51 11.31 20.93
N VAL A 82 -4.53 12.11 21.27
CA VAL A 82 -4.42 13.57 21.38
C VAL A 82 -3.52 13.97 22.56
N ALA A 83 -3.64 13.29 23.70
CA ALA A 83 -2.80 13.54 24.88
C ALA A 83 -1.32 13.26 24.55
N SER A 84 -1.02 12.12 23.96
CA SER A 84 0.32 11.75 23.50
C SER A 84 0.90 12.73 22.50
N ALA A 85 0.09 13.24 21.58
CA ALA A 85 0.53 14.22 20.59
C ALA A 85 0.85 15.57 21.22
N LYS A 86 0.09 16.02 22.25
CA LYS A 86 0.38 17.24 23.02
C LYS A 86 1.70 17.13 23.78
N GLU A 87 1.95 16.02 24.48
CA GLU A 87 3.21 15.78 25.16
C GLU A 87 4.41 15.88 24.20
N LEU A 88 4.31 15.24 23.03
CA LEU A 88 5.38 15.30 22.03
C LEU A 88 5.57 16.71 21.48
N GLN A 89 4.49 17.48 21.31
CA GLN A 89 4.53 18.87 20.89
C GLN A 89 5.25 19.76 21.92
N GLU A 90 4.98 19.58 23.22
CA GLU A 90 5.63 20.29 24.32
C GLU A 90 7.13 20.01 24.38
N MET A 91 7.55 18.80 23.96
CA MET A 91 8.97 18.45 23.78
C MET A 91 9.60 19.06 22.52
N GLY A 92 8.87 19.86 21.75
CA GLY A 92 9.35 20.49 20.50
C GLY A 92 9.39 19.55 19.30
N ILE A 93 8.79 18.37 19.38
CA ILE A 93 8.72 17.42 18.28
C ILE A 93 7.64 17.90 17.30
N LYS A 94 7.94 17.85 15.99
CA LYS A 94 7.06 18.33 14.92
C LYS A 94 6.59 17.23 13.99
N ILE A 95 7.31 16.11 13.93
CA ILE A 95 7.00 14.97 13.06
C ILE A 95 6.68 13.77 13.94
N ILE A 96 5.56 13.15 13.70
CA ILE A 96 5.06 12.00 14.47
C ILE A 96 4.72 10.87 13.50
N ILE A 97 5.26 9.68 13.75
CA ILE A 97 4.87 8.45 13.07
C ILE A 97 3.69 7.85 13.84
N GLY A 98 2.64 7.47 13.13
CA GLY A 98 1.37 7.04 13.71
C GLY A 98 0.32 8.16 13.70
N PRO A 99 -0.85 7.89 14.27
CA PRO A 99 -1.32 6.60 14.78
C PRO A 99 -1.55 5.56 13.69
N ILE A 100 -1.94 4.33 14.10
CA ILE A 100 -2.22 3.22 13.18
C ILE A 100 -3.67 3.29 12.69
N PHE A 101 -4.61 3.48 13.60
CA PHE A 101 -6.04 3.42 13.31
C PHE A 101 -6.60 4.75 12.85
N HIS A 102 -7.50 4.68 11.86
CA HIS A 102 -8.10 5.86 11.22
C HIS A 102 -8.92 6.72 12.20
N GLU A 103 -9.64 6.08 13.11
CA GLU A 103 -10.49 6.74 14.10
C GLU A 103 -9.68 7.71 14.97
N ASN A 104 -8.43 7.39 15.24
CA ASN A 104 -7.52 8.20 16.05
C ASN A 104 -7.01 9.46 15.32
N LEU A 105 -7.25 9.58 14.01
CA LEU A 105 -6.79 10.72 13.22
C LEU A 105 -7.72 11.93 13.29
N LEU A 106 -9.02 11.70 13.46
CA LEU A 106 -10.03 12.74 13.28
C LEU A 106 -9.84 13.94 14.21
N SER A 107 -9.39 13.69 15.44
CA SER A 107 -9.15 14.72 16.46
C SER A 107 -7.84 15.47 16.28
N LEU A 108 -6.92 14.97 15.44
CA LEU A 108 -5.58 15.56 15.26
C LEU A 108 -5.57 16.76 14.30
N GLY A 109 -6.64 17.00 13.56
CA GLY A 109 -6.74 18.09 12.58
C GLY A 109 -6.58 19.50 13.18
N LYS A 110 -6.78 19.67 14.48
CA LYS A 110 -6.60 20.94 15.19
C LYS A 110 -5.14 21.23 15.55
N MET A 111 -4.24 20.25 15.42
CA MET A 111 -2.83 20.35 15.81
C MET A 111 -1.94 20.76 14.61
N ASN A 112 -2.18 21.96 14.05
CA ASN A 112 -1.58 22.43 12.80
C ASN A 112 -0.04 22.54 12.80
N ASN A 113 0.59 22.54 13.98
CA ASN A 113 2.04 22.61 14.13
C ASN A 113 2.71 21.23 14.10
N LEU A 114 1.93 20.16 14.01
CA LEU A 114 2.41 18.80 13.94
C LEU A 114 2.10 18.19 12.56
N THR A 115 3.03 17.39 12.06
CA THR A 115 2.82 16.54 10.88
C THR A 115 2.79 15.10 11.31
N PHE A 116 1.71 14.39 10.98
CA PHE A 116 1.54 12.98 11.29
C PHE A 116 1.76 12.12 10.05
N LEU A 117 2.63 11.12 10.17
CA LEU A 117 2.81 10.05 9.19
C LEU A 117 1.99 8.84 9.66
N ALA A 118 0.70 8.86 9.37
CA ALA A 118 -0.23 7.86 9.84
C ALA A 118 -0.03 6.52 9.12
N LEU A 119 -0.05 5.43 9.86
CA LEU A 119 0.14 4.08 9.33
C LEU A 119 -1.17 3.45 8.82
N THR A 120 -2.25 4.24 8.74
CA THR A 120 -3.54 3.81 8.22
C THR A 120 -3.50 3.57 6.71
N ASN A 121 -4.28 2.61 6.26
CA ASN A 121 -4.55 2.35 4.85
C ASN A 121 -5.73 3.17 4.29
N LYS A 122 -6.54 3.80 5.14
CA LYS A 122 -7.67 4.65 4.74
C LYS A 122 -7.17 6.04 4.32
N THR A 123 -7.71 6.57 3.23
CA THR A 123 -7.34 7.88 2.67
C THR A 123 -8.49 8.89 2.70
N ASN A 124 -9.69 8.46 3.10
CA ASN A 124 -10.87 9.32 3.17
C ASN A 124 -10.89 10.09 4.50
N ASN A 125 -11.32 11.35 4.45
CA ASN A 125 -11.51 12.21 5.63
C ASN A 125 -10.28 12.33 6.54
N ILE A 126 -9.08 12.39 5.95
CA ILE A 126 -7.84 12.62 6.70
C ILE A 126 -7.63 14.13 6.92
N PRO A 127 -7.23 14.56 8.11
CA PRO A 127 -6.86 15.95 8.37
C PRO A 127 -5.69 16.42 7.48
N LYS A 128 -5.62 17.72 7.18
CA LYS A 128 -4.60 18.30 6.27
C LYS A 128 -3.15 18.12 6.76
N ASN A 129 -2.95 17.99 8.05
CA ASN A 129 -1.65 17.78 8.69
C ASN A 129 -1.29 16.29 8.86
N VAL A 130 -2.07 15.40 8.24
CA VAL A 130 -1.85 13.95 8.25
C VAL A 130 -1.50 13.47 6.85
N ILE A 131 -0.45 12.69 6.73
CA ILE A 131 -0.02 11.98 5.53
C ILE A 131 -0.26 10.50 5.76
N SER A 132 -1.13 9.85 4.96
CA SER A 132 -1.32 8.40 5.01
C SER A 132 -0.09 7.70 4.44
N PHE A 133 0.52 6.83 5.23
CA PHE A 133 1.73 6.08 4.89
C PHE A 133 1.46 4.58 4.76
N GLY A 134 0.24 4.14 5.05
CA GLY A 134 -0.19 2.76 4.88
C GLY A 134 -0.36 2.37 3.42
N VAL A 135 -0.27 1.08 3.15
CA VAL A 135 -0.57 0.51 1.84
C VAL A 135 -2.08 0.57 1.64
N ASN A 136 -2.55 1.48 0.80
CA ASN A 136 -3.96 1.70 0.51
C ASN A 136 -4.37 1.09 -0.84
N ALA A 137 -5.68 0.99 -1.08
CA ALA A 137 -6.23 0.39 -2.30
C ALA A 137 -5.74 1.08 -3.58
N GLU A 138 -5.55 2.42 -3.57
CA GLU A 138 -5.06 3.18 -4.72
C GLU A 138 -3.62 2.81 -5.06
N SER A 139 -2.73 2.75 -4.06
CA SER A 139 -1.32 2.38 -4.28
C SER A 139 -1.18 0.94 -4.77
N GLN A 140 -2.00 0.02 -4.24
CA GLN A 140 -2.05 -1.37 -4.71
C GLN A 140 -2.53 -1.46 -6.16
N LEU A 141 -3.64 -0.78 -6.47
CA LEU A 141 -4.19 -0.78 -7.83
C LEU A 141 -3.19 -0.22 -8.85
N ASN A 142 -2.51 0.88 -8.54
CA ASN A 142 -1.50 1.47 -9.41
C ASN A 142 -0.36 0.48 -9.71
N ARG A 143 0.11 -0.26 -8.72
CA ARG A 143 1.13 -1.30 -8.90
C ARG A 143 0.64 -2.47 -9.75
N ILE A 144 -0.60 -2.90 -9.55
CA ILE A 144 -1.23 -3.93 -10.37
C ILE A 144 -1.33 -3.46 -11.84
N ILE A 145 -1.77 -2.21 -12.07
CA ILE A 145 -1.87 -1.64 -13.42
C ILE A 145 -0.49 -1.57 -14.10
N GLU A 146 0.56 -1.17 -13.38
CA GLU A 146 1.94 -1.20 -13.92
C GLU A 146 2.34 -2.62 -14.34
N PHE A 147 2.04 -3.62 -13.51
CA PHE A 147 2.29 -5.03 -13.83
C PHE A 147 1.52 -5.48 -15.08
N LEU A 148 0.21 -5.21 -15.15
CA LEU A 148 -0.60 -5.56 -16.32
C LEU A 148 -0.06 -4.97 -17.63
N LYS A 149 0.37 -3.69 -17.59
CA LYS A 149 0.97 -3.02 -18.75
C LYS A 149 2.30 -3.67 -19.14
N LYS A 150 3.14 -4.00 -18.17
CA LYS A 150 4.43 -4.66 -18.40
C LYS A 150 4.27 -6.03 -19.04
N GLU A 151 3.35 -6.83 -18.51
CA GLU A 151 3.08 -8.19 -18.99
C GLU A 151 2.12 -8.24 -20.20
N LYS A 152 1.65 -7.08 -20.69
CA LYS A 152 0.72 -6.93 -21.83
C LYS A 152 -0.60 -7.70 -21.65
N LEU A 153 -1.13 -7.72 -20.42
CA LEU A 153 -2.39 -8.36 -20.07
C LEU A 153 -3.55 -7.40 -20.34
N HIS A 154 -4.08 -7.43 -21.57
CA HIS A 154 -5.07 -6.45 -22.03
C HIS A 154 -6.51 -6.80 -21.66
N LYS A 155 -6.82 -8.09 -21.58
CA LYS A 155 -8.16 -8.57 -21.24
C LYS A 155 -8.26 -8.95 -19.78
N THR A 156 -7.99 -7.99 -18.90
CA THR A 156 -8.09 -8.18 -17.46
C THR A 156 -9.51 -7.95 -16.98
N ILE A 157 -10.08 -8.91 -16.26
CA ILE A 157 -11.33 -8.73 -15.53
C ILE A 157 -11.06 -8.31 -14.09
N PHE A 158 -11.96 -7.51 -13.53
CA PHE A 158 -11.88 -7.04 -12.15
C PHE A 158 -13.12 -7.50 -11.38
N LEU A 159 -12.92 -8.22 -10.28
CA LEU A 159 -13.97 -8.74 -9.41
C LEU A 159 -14.05 -7.94 -8.12
N ILE A 160 -15.24 -7.42 -7.81
CA ILE A 160 -15.51 -6.63 -6.61
C ILE A 160 -16.58 -7.36 -5.78
N PRO A 161 -16.31 -7.72 -4.51
CA PRO A 161 -17.33 -8.34 -3.67
C PRO A 161 -18.44 -7.34 -3.32
N LYS A 162 -19.66 -7.84 -3.16
CA LYS A 162 -20.80 -7.08 -2.64
C LYS A 162 -20.68 -6.96 -1.13
N SER A 163 -19.75 -6.13 -0.67
CA SER A 163 -19.41 -5.89 0.73
C SER A 163 -19.36 -4.40 1.04
N ASP A 164 -19.16 -4.03 2.29
CA ASP A 164 -19.12 -2.63 2.75
C ASP A 164 -18.01 -1.81 2.09
N PHE A 165 -16.87 -2.42 1.75
CA PHE A 165 -15.77 -1.72 1.08
C PHE A 165 -15.89 -1.60 -0.45
N LYS A 166 -16.97 -2.13 -1.05
CA LYS A 166 -17.25 -2.03 -2.50
C LYS A 166 -17.14 -0.59 -3.02
N ASN A 167 -17.71 0.36 -2.26
CA ASN A 167 -17.71 1.77 -2.67
C ASN A 167 -16.31 2.38 -2.65
N GLU A 168 -15.46 1.96 -1.72
CA GLU A 168 -14.06 2.39 -1.67
C GLU A 168 -13.30 1.91 -2.92
N ILE A 169 -13.43 0.64 -3.27
CA ILE A 169 -12.83 0.07 -4.48
C ILE A 169 -13.33 0.77 -5.74
N LYS A 170 -14.65 1.00 -5.88
CA LYS A 170 -15.21 1.73 -7.02
C LYS A 170 -14.70 3.15 -7.13
N ASN A 171 -14.53 3.85 -6.02
CA ASN A 171 -13.96 5.20 -6.00
C ASN A 171 -12.50 5.20 -6.49
N VAL A 172 -11.71 4.21 -6.09
CA VAL A 172 -10.32 4.05 -6.55
C VAL A 172 -10.27 3.73 -8.03
N LEU A 173 -11.12 2.82 -8.52
CA LEU A 173 -11.23 2.49 -9.94
C LEU A 173 -11.61 3.71 -10.78
N ASN A 174 -12.57 4.51 -10.34
CA ASN A 174 -13.01 5.72 -11.05
C ASN A 174 -11.93 6.81 -11.10
N LYS A 175 -11.05 6.87 -10.11
CA LYS A 175 -9.89 7.78 -10.10
C LYS A 175 -8.74 7.28 -10.96
N SER A 176 -8.68 5.98 -11.23
CA SER A 176 -7.64 5.41 -12.08
C SER A 176 -7.87 5.78 -13.54
N ASN A 177 -6.80 6.09 -14.26
CA ASN A 177 -6.85 6.32 -15.72
C ASN A 177 -6.69 5.00 -16.51
N TYR A 178 -7.12 3.88 -15.94
CA TYR A 178 -6.99 2.56 -16.56
C TYR A 178 -8.37 1.94 -16.79
N THR A 179 -8.60 1.44 -18.01
CA THR A 179 -9.84 0.76 -18.36
C THR A 179 -9.63 -0.74 -18.35
N PHE A 180 -10.28 -1.40 -17.41
CA PHE A 180 -10.34 -2.85 -17.37
C PHE A 180 -11.27 -3.37 -18.46
N TRP A 181 -10.98 -4.58 -19.00
CA TRP A 181 -11.80 -5.18 -20.04
C TRP A 181 -13.24 -5.41 -19.57
N LYS A 182 -13.42 -5.93 -18.34
CA LYS A 182 -14.72 -6.06 -17.68
C LYS A 182 -14.57 -5.92 -16.17
N ILE A 183 -15.61 -5.40 -15.53
CA ILE A 183 -15.71 -5.28 -14.07
C ILE A 183 -16.99 -6.00 -13.65
N TYR A 184 -16.89 -6.90 -12.69
CA TYR A 184 -18.02 -7.65 -12.15
C TYR A 184 -18.14 -7.43 -10.65
N ASP A 185 -19.35 -7.14 -10.19
CA ASP A 185 -19.71 -7.25 -8.78
C ASP A 185 -20.11 -8.71 -8.52
N TYR A 186 -19.50 -9.38 -7.57
CA TYR A 186 -19.84 -10.75 -7.23
C TYR A 186 -20.49 -10.89 -5.86
N ASP A 187 -21.31 -11.92 -5.70
CA ASP A 187 -21.94 -12.29 -4.46
C ASP A 187 -20.97 -13.11 -3.61
N ILE A 188 -20.93 -12.86 -2.30
CA ILE A 188 -20.07 -13.61 -1.36
C ILE A 188 -20.70 -14.95 -0.95
N ASP A 189 -22.00 -15.15 -1.22
CA ASP A 189 -22.65 -16.45 -1.02
C ASP A 189 -22.04 -17.50 -1.96
N PRO A 190 -21.53 -18.65 -1.46
CA PRO A 190 -20.79 -19.61 -2.27
C PRO A 190 -21.58 -20.19 -3.45
N ILE A 191 -22.90 -20.36 -3.31
CA ILE A 191 -23.74 -20.93 -4.38
C ILE A 191 -23.89 -19.92 -5.51
N ASN A 192 -24.16 -18.67 -5.18
CA ASN A 192 -24.30 -17.59 -6.15
C ASN A 192 -22.95 -17.27 -6.80
N LEU A 193 -21.87 -17.24 -6.02
CA LEU A 193 -20.52 -17.06 -6.50
C LEU A 193 -20.15 -18.12 -7.55
N THR A 194 -20.34 -19.41 -7.25
CA THR A 194 -20.03 -20.49 -8.19
C THR A 194 -20.77 -20.30 -9.52
N LYS A 195 -22.06 -19.98 -9.49
CA LYS A 195 -22.84 -19.70 -10.69
C LYS A 195 -22.29 -18.52 -11.49
N GLN A 196 -21.91 -17.44 -10.81
CA GLN A 196 -21.33 -16.26 -11.47
C GLN A 196 -19.98 -16.56 -12.11
N ILE A 197 -19.09 -17.30 -11.43
CA ILE A 197 -17.80 -17.70 -11.99
C ILE A 197 -18.00 -18.63 -13.19
N GLN A 198 -18.93 -19.57 -13.13
CA GLN A 198 -19.28 -20.42 -14.27
C GLN A 198 -19.77 -19.61 -15.48
N GLN A 199 -20.54 -18.53 -15.26
CA GLN A 199 -20.96 -17.63 -16.33
C GLN A 199 -19.78 -16.82 -16.91
N ILE A 200 -18.93 -16.25 -16.04
CA ILE A 200 -17.76 -15.46 -16.43
C ILE A 200 -16.77 -16.31 -17.26
N THR A 201 -16.56 -17.56 -16.84
CA THR A 201 -15.65 -18.51 -17.50
C THR A 201 -16.28 -19.26 -18.65
N ARG A 202 -17.56 -19.09 -18.91
CA ARG A 202 -18.34 -19.86 -19.92
C ARG A 202 -18.22 -21.36 -19.68
N TYR A 203 -18.18 -21.78 -18.42
CA TYR A 203 -17.96 -23.18 -18.04
C TYR A 203 -18.91 -24.15 -18.72
N SER A 204 -20.22 -23.88 -18.72
CA SER A 204 -21.24 -24.75 -19.30
C SER A 204 -21.06 -24.94 -20.83
N GLU A 205 -20.70 -23.88 -21.55
CA GLU A 205 -20.42 -23.92 -22.99
C GLU A 205 -19.17 -24.78 -23.24
N ARG A 206 -18.08 -24.50 -22.53
CA ARG A 206 -16.81 -25.24 -22.67
C ARG A 206 -16.96 -26.73 -22.30
N LYS A 207 -17.81 -27.04 -21.31
CA LYS A 207 -18.13 -28.43 -20.95
C LYS A 207 -18.97 -29.13 -22.04
N ASN A 208 -19.92 -28.42 -22.62
CA ASN A 208 -20.71 -28.97 -23.74
C ASN A 208 -19.85 -29.17 -24.98
N ASP A 209 -18.87 -28.29 -25.23
CA ASP A 209 -17.91 -28.43 -26.31
C ASP A 209 -17.04 -29.68 -26.13
N LEU A 210 -16.56 -29.92 -24.87
CA LEU A 210 -15.85 -31.16 -24.54
C LEU A 210 -16.69 -32.40 -24.84
N LYS A 211 -17.92 -32.44 -24.34
CA LYS A 211 -18.83 -33.58 -24.58
C LYS A 211 -19.05 -33.82 -26.07
N ARG A 212 -19.24 -32.74 -26.84
CA ARG A 212 -19.40 -32.80 -28.29
C ARG A 212 -18.17 -33.37 -29.00
N ARG A 213 -16.96 -32.91 -28.58
CA ARG A 213 -15.69 -33.38 -29.13
C ARG A 213 -15.45 -34.85 -28.82
N ILE A 214 -15.68 -35.30 -27.58
CA ILE A 214 -15.60 -36.70 -27.15
C ILE A 214 -16.52 -37.56 -28.04
N LYS A 215 -17.81 -37.19 -28.19
CA LYS A 215 -18.78 -37.94 -28.99
C LYS A 215 -18.36 -38.09 -30.46
N ILE A 216 -17.71 -37.08 -31.02
CA ILE A 216 -17.21 -37.15 -32.41
C ILE A 216 -16.05 -38.16 -32.51
N LEU A 217 -15.14 -38.18 -31.52
CA LEU A 217 -13.96 -39.04 -31.52
C LEU A 217 -14.29 -40.49 -31.20
N GLU A 218 -15.30 -40.75 -30.36
CA GLU A 218 -15.81 -42.11 -30.10
C GLU A 218 -16.27 -42.84 -31.36
N ASN A 219 -16.75 -42.11 -32.35
CA ASN A 219 -17.20 -42.69 -33.63
C ASN A 219 -16.08 -42.81 -34.69
N SER A 220 -14.81 -42.65 -34.29
CA SER A 220 -13.66 -42.68 -35.18
C SER A 220 -12.74 -43.85 -34.90
N ASP A 221 -12.38 -44.61 -35.97
CA ASP A 221 -11.44 -45.74 -35.88
C ASP A 221 -9.98 -45.31 -35.93
N LEU A 222 -9.68 -44.04 -36.14
CA LEU A 222 -8.31 -43.55 -36.26
C LEU A 222 -7.56 -43.62 -34.96
N GLN A 223 -6.34 -44.19 -34.98
CA GLN A 223 -5.52 -44.37 -33.79
C GLN A 223 -5.17 -43.02 -33.08
N ILE A 224 -4.97 -41.94 -33.85
CA ILE A 224 -4.72 -40.63 -33.35
C ILE A 224 -5.91 -40.07 -32.54
N HIS A 225 -7.14 -40.37 -32.98
CA HIS A 225 -8.36 -39.97 -32.30
C HIS A 225 -8.56 -40.72 -30.97
N LYS A 226 -8.11 -41.98 -30.91
CA LYS A 226 -8.14 -42.79 -29.69
C LYS A 226 -7.18 -42.23 -28.62
N GLN A 227 -6.04 -41.66 -29.03
CA GLN A 227 -5.13 -40.99 -28.12
C GLN A 227 -5.71 -39.67 -27.64
N GLU A 228 -6.24 -38.84 -28.55
CA GLU A 228 -6.90 -37.57 -28.19
C GLU A 228 -8.07 -37.83 -27.21
N LEU A 229 -8.89 -38.84 -27.46
CA LEU A 229 -10.00 -39.20 -26.59
C LEU A 229 -9.56 -39.47 -25.15
N LYS A 230 -8.51 -40.25 -24.95
CA LYS A 230 -7.95 -40.55 -23.62
C LYS A 230 -7.49 -39.30 -22.87
N GLU A 231 -7.00 -38.27 -23.55
CA GLU A 231 -6.61 -37.02 -22.91
C GLU A 231 -7.84 -36.15 -22.61
N LEU A 232 -8.82 -36.10 -23.50
CA LEU A 232 -10.05 -35.32 -23.29
C LEU A 232 -10.93 -35.91 -22.17
N GLU A 233 -10.94 -37.21 -21.96
CA GLU A 233 -11.66 -37.86 -20.88
C GLU A 233 -11.16 -37.48 -19.48
N LYS A 234 -9.93 -36.99 -19.41
CA LYS A 234 -9.32 -36.50 -18.14
C LYS A 234 -9.65 -35.03 -17.84
N MET A 235 -10.22 -34.31 -18.82
CA MET A 235 -10.53 -32.88 -18.71
C MET A 235 -11.96 -32.66 -18.26
N ASP A 236 -12.18 -31.56 -17.54
CA ASP A 236 -13.53 -31.12 -17.17
C ASP A 236 -14.17 -30.21 -18.23
N THR A 237 -13.34 -29.45 -18.95
CA THR A 237 -13.75 -28.53 -20.03
C THR A 237 -12.68 -28.47 -21.13
N ILE A 238 -13.03 -28.03 -22.36
CA ILE A 238 -12.07 -27.67 -23.41
C ILE A 238 -12.16 -26.18 -23.76
N GLY A 239 -11.13 -25.69 -24.44
CA GLY A 239 -10.99 -24.29 -24.79
C GLY A 239 -10.55 -23.44 -23.62
N GLY A 240 -10.16 -22.21 -23.91
CA GLY A 240 -9.73 -21.23 -22.93
C GLY A 240 -10.86 -20.31 -22.45
N VAL A 241 -10.56 -19.49 -21.46
CA VAL A 241 -11.38 -18.33 -21.10
C VAL A 241 -11.04 -17.15 -22.01
N ASP A 242 -11.95 -16.16 -22.11
CA ASP A 242 -11.78 -15.01 -23.00
C ASP A 242 -10.92 -13.88 -22.42
N PHE A 243 -10.31 -14.07 -21.23
CA PHE A 243 -9.53 -13.08 -20.54
C PHE A 243 -8.12 -13.58 -20.20
N ASP A 244 -7.18 -12.64 -20.06
CA ASP A 244 -5.77 -12.93 -19.83
C ASP A 244 -5.46 -13.03 -18.32
N SER A 245 -6.22 -12.29 -17.50
CA SER A 245 -5.98 -12.20 -16.05
C SER A 245 -7.23 -11.78 -15.27
N VAL A 246 -7.20 -12.07 -13.99
CA VAL A 246 -8.27 -11.74 -13.04
C VAL A 246 -7.66 -10.96 -11.87
N ILE A 247 -8.26 -9.84 -11.50
CA ILE A 247 -8.00 -9.15 -10.25
C ILE A 247 -9.20 -9.37 -9.33
N ILE A 248 -8.92 -9.77 -8.10
CA ILE A 248 -9.92 -9.99 -7.07
C ILE A 248 -9.63 -9.00 -5.93
N ALA A 249 -10.53 -8.04 -5.71
CA ALA A 249 -10.40 -7.06 -4.64
C ALA A 249 -11.10 -7.56 -3.38
N ASP A 250 -10.53 -8.55 -2.72
CA ASP A 250 -11.10 -9.20 -1.54
C ASP A 250 -10.01 -9.65 -0.55
N PHE A 251 -10.39 -10.18 0.60
CA PHE A 251 -9.47 -10.65 1.64
C PHE A 251 -10.09 -11.82 2.44
N ASP A 252 -9.29 -12.45 3.29
CA ASP A 252 -9.67 -13.52 4.22
C ASP A 252 -10.37 -14.72 3.54
N GLU A 253 -11.37 -15.28 4.18
CA GLU A 253 -12.09 -16.49 3.72
C GLU A 253 -12.89 -16.23 2.43
N SER A 254 -13.38 -15.01 2.22
CA SER A 254 -14.07 -14.63 0.98
C SER A 254 -13.11 -14.72 -0.22
N LEU A 255 -11.88 -14.20 -0.08
CA LEU A 255 -10.84 -14.33 -1.13
C LEU A 255 -10.52 -15.79 -1.43
N LYS A 256 -10.40 -16.65 -0.41
CA LYS A 256 -10.16 -18.08 -0.61
C LYS A 256 -11.31 -18.72 -1.41
N THR A 257 -12.54 -18.41 -1.03
CA THR A 257 -13.74 -18.95 -1.69
C THR A 257 -13.79 -18.57 -3.17
N VAL A 258 -13.54 -17.29 -3.50
CA VAL A 258 -13.57 -16.85 -4.89
C VAL A 258 -12.42 -17.43 -5.72
N THR A 259 -11.21 -17.52 -5.14
CA THR A 259 -10.06 -18.10 -5.84
C THR A 259 -10.25 -19.58 -6.14
N THR A 260 -10.76 -20.36 -5.20
CA THR A 260 -11.06 -21.78 -5.40
C THR A 260 -12.20 -22.02 -6.40
N SER A 261 -13.09 -21.07 -6.61
CA SER A 261 -14.16 -21.18 -7.61
C SER A 261 -13.68 -21.07 -9.07
N PHE A 262 -12.42 -20.66 -9.28
CA PHE A 262 -11.78 -20.64 -10.61
C PHE A 262 -10.99 -21.92 -10.93
N LEU A 263 -10.74 -22.76 -9.93
CA LEU A 263 -10.04 -24.03 -10.05
C LEU A 263 -10.99 -25.15 -10.44
#